data_e365e55b7d06b84795aba41df5bc6635
#
_entry.id   e365e55b7d06b84795aba41df5bc6635
#
_cell.length_a   1.000
_cell.length_b   1.000
_cell.length_c   1.000
_cell.angle_alpha   90.00
_cell.angle_beta   90.00
_cell.angle_gamma   90.00
#
_symmetry.space_group_name_H-M   'P 1'
#
loop_
_entity.id
_entity.type
_entity.pdbx_description
1 polymer ?
#
loop_
_entity_poly.entity_id
_entity_poly.type
_entity_poly.pdbx_seq_one_letter_code
_entity_poly.pdbx_strand_id
1 'polypeptide(L)'
;MLAGDFVTRRRPNHGQVGVYTALPLAFNDLKKRLWRWLVDGVALMSDADARVFAVCFLALLPLYWAPLFVTEILPGLDLPFHLAVADMLGKRGSLASPYAAFYQGSLRVAPYAAHYLMLVALGKVMSLLVAHKLIVALYIAAMPLSTASLLAACGRSRVPALLAFPLAYNLTLHYGFISFALSLPVLVQLLAQVVKHLFSPPGQVWRSWLWAAAMALLLFLCHLQNFFYGVGAVLGFAFLVSRPWRRRLLGASTLLPALATLAYRQIVGSASAAPKPPLAVVWALVKRHRLGDLGGRTFLRDFYERLSVVPVHVMRGFADQVDVRACKALLLVITVYLVAGLLAWVALPKQKFLPPQPRVWPAILVAFAGAVAAYLLLPHHLNELSLTTFFPRFAVLVALMAIALVPAGLARACGVLRLLVPLPALVMCALYGHQLIVHYRLYAKETADFVAVLHKTPPGGKAVGLVFDRSSRVMRVESAFLGLPNYYVAVRSAPGSMAPLLYCGMHDIPCTPKPAGAVLPNPWSPMDVATGKTPPVFDYFFVRSPPRGTNPLGPYLGNVEVLAQSGTWIVYRKKPGPALPAPAPPPPAKPAPH
;
A
#
# COMPACT_ATOMS: atom_id res chain seq x y z
N MET A 1 65.85 -41.02 -38.84
CA MET A 1 65.38 -42.10 -37.98
C MET A 1 64.76 -41.54 -36.76
N LEU A 2 63.57 -41.99 -36.45
CA LEU A 2 62.71 -41.69 -35.30
C LEU A 2 61.88 -40.36 -35.39
N ALA A 3 60.68 -40.60 -35.88
CA ALA A 3 59.53 -39.72 -35.77
C ALA A 3 59.00 -39.73 -34.32
N GLY A 4 58.63 -38.56 -33.78
CA GLY A 4 57.98 -38.39 -32.47
C GLY A 4 56.66 -37.61 -32.62
N ASP A 5 55.56 -38.30 -32.37
CA ASP A 5 54.19 -37.76 -32.44
C ASP A 5 53.91 -36.66 -31.41
N PHE A 6 53.48 -35.53 -31.87
CA PHE A 6 52.91 -34.47 -31.05
C PHE A 6 51.42 -34.72 -30.84
N VAL A 7 51.04 -35.31 -29.69
CA VAL A 7 49.66 -35.40 -29.23
C VAL A 7 49.29 -34.07 -28.55
N THR A 8 48.48 -33.26 -29.22
CA THR A 8 47.86 -32.06 -28.64
C THR A 8 46.75 -32.45 -27.66
N ARG A 9 47.05 -32.46 -26.36
CA ARG A 9 46.03 -32.51 -25.31
C ARG A 9 45.27 -31.18 -25.24
N ARG A 10 44.03 -31.18 -25.73
CA ARG A 10 43.02 -30.15 -25.38
C ARG A 10 42.72 -30.25 -23.88
N ARG A 11 42.99 -29.19 -23.13
CA ARG A 11 42.50 -29.01 -21.75
C ARG A 11 41.00 -28.77 -21.79
N PRO A 12 40.19 -29.43 -20.94
CA PRO A 12 38.78 -29.08 -20.79
C PRO A 12 38.67 -27.76 -20.02
N ASN A 13 37.84 -26.87 -20.53
CA ASN A 13 37.46 -25.61 -19.88
C ASN A 13 36.69 -25.88 -18.56
N HIS A 14 37.37 -25.89 -17.42
CA HIS A 14 36.81 -25.93 -16.08
C HIS A 14 36.52 -24.50 -15.57
N GLY A 15 35.50 -23.85 -16.11
CA GLY A 15 35.18 -22.46 -15.71
C GLY A 15 33.73 -22.14 -15.41
N GLN A 16 32.78 -23.07 -15.63
CA GLN A 16 31.35 -22.72 -15.49
C GLN A 16 30.47 -23.64 -14.63
N VAL A 17 30.99 -24.62 -13.93
CA VAL A 17 30.17 -25.55 -13.12
C VAL A 17 30.11 -25.19 -11.62
N GLY A 18 30.95 -24.26 -11.15
CA GLY A 18 31.06 -23.98 -9.71
C GLY A 18 30.01 -22.99 -9.11
N VAL A 19 29.31 -22.19 -9.94
CA VAL A 19 28.46 -21.13 -9.43
C VAL A 19 27.04 -21.60 -9.10
N TYR A 20 26.52 -22.59 -9.78
CA TYR A 20 25.13 -23.06 -9.59
C TYR A 20 24.93 -24.00 -8.40
N THR A 21 25.96 -24.61 -7.85
CA THR A 21 25.86 -25.53 -6.70
C THR A 21 26.09 -24.84 -5.35
N ALA A 22 26.75 -23.67 -5.31
CA ALA A 22 27.03 -22.94 -4.07
C ALA A 22 25.83 -22.11 -3.56
N LEU A 23 24.97 -21.59 -4.45
CA LEU A 23 23.80 -20.79 -4.08
C LEU A 23 22.76 -21.56 -3.24
N PRO A 24 22.38 -22.82 -3.55
CA PRO A 24 21.43 -23.58 -2.74
C PRO A 24 21.95 -23.92 -1.35
N LEU A 25 23.26 -24.16 -1.19
CA LEU A 25 23.89 -24.47 0.09
C LEU A 25 23.95 -23.22 0.99
N ALA A 26 24.35 -22.07 0.44
CA ALA A 26 24.38 -20.81 1.17
C ALA A 26 22.98 -20.35 1.62
N PHE A 27 21.97 -20.59 0.79
CA PHE A 27 20.57 -20.26 1.12
C PHE A 27 20.03 -21.16 2.22
N ASN A 28 20.35 -22.47 2.22
CA ASN A 28 19.96 -23.39 3.28
C ASN A 28 20.64 -23.07 4.62
N ASP A 29 21.90 -22.66 4.60
CA ASP A 29 22.61 -22.25 5.81
C ASP A 29 22.10 -20.92 6.36
N LEU A 30 21.78 -19.95 5.49
CA LEU A 30 21.14 -18.69 5.89
C LEU A 30 19.76 -18.97 6.51
N LYS A 31 18.95 -19.86 5.90
CA LYS A 31 17.66 -20.29 6.42
C LYS A 31 17.78 -20.93 7.81
N LYS A 32 18.77 -21.82 8.01
CA LYS A 32 19.02 -22.48 9.32
C LYS A 32 19.52 -21.47 10.37
N ARG A 33 20.33 -20.49 10.01
CA ARG A 33 20.80 -19.43 10.91
C ARG A 33 19.67 -18.47 11.29
N LEU A 34 18.85 -18.05 10.32
CA LEU A 34 17.66 -17.23 10.57
C LEU A 34 16.65 -17.96 11.45
N TRP A 35 16.41 -19.25 11.18
CA TRP A 35 15.51 -20.05 12.00
C TRP A 35 16.00 -20.20 13.43
N ARG A 36 17.28 -20.51 13.65
CA ARG A 36 17.89 -20.57 15.00
C ARG A 36 17.78 -19.22 15.70
N TRP A 37 18.15 -18.13 15.04
CA TRP A 37 18.05 -16.79 15.61
C TRP A 37 16.62 -16.43 16.01
N LEU A 38 15.61 -16.79 15.23
CA LEU A 38 14.20 -16.58 15.55
C LEU A 38 13.78 -17.43 16.76
N VAL A 39 14.10 -18.72 16.78
CA VAL A 39 13.75 -19.63 17.87
C VAL A 39 14.42 -19.21 19.18
N ASP A 40 15.73 -18.91 19.14
CA ASP A 40 16.48 -18.44 20.30
C ASP A 40 15.97 -17.09 20.79
N GLY A 41 15.64 -16.16 19.87
CA GLY A 41 15.04 -14.87 20.19
C GLY A 41 13.70 -14.99 20.90
N VAL A 42 12.83 -15.90 20.47
CA VAL A 42 11.55 -16.18 21.14
C VAL A 42 11.76 -16.84 22.50
N ALA A 43 12.72 -17.77 22.61
CA ALA A 43 13.03 -18.46 23.87
C ALA A 43 13.60 -17.52 24.94
N LEU A 44 14.37 -16.50 24.52
CA LEU A 44 14.94 -15.48 25.41
C LEU A 44 13.93 -14.44 25.91
N MET A 45 12.69 -14.41 25.38
CA MET A 45 11.66 -13.49 25.87
C MET A 45 11.22 -13.89 27.31
N SER A 46 11.48 -13.04 28.27
CA SER A 46 11.06 -13.24 29.67
C SER A 46 9.54 -13.17 29.87
N ASP A 47 8.85 -12.42 28.99
CA ASP A 47 7.40 -12.20 29.01
C ASP A 47 6.67 -13.32 28.26
N ALA A 48 5.91 -14.12 29.00
CA ALA A 48 5.15 -15.25 28.45
C ALA A 48 4.07 -14.82 27.43
N ASP A 49 3.47 -13.63 27.60
CA ASP A 49 2.51 -13.07 26.62
C ASP A 49 3.21 -12.73 25.30
N ALA A 50 4.42 -12.17 25.37
CA ALA A 50 5.24 -11.89 24.20
C ALA A 50 5.63 -13.18 23.47
N ARG A 51 5.98 -14.26 24.19
CA ARG A 51 6.30 -15.56 23.59
C ARG A 51 5.11 -16.17 22.86
N VAL A 52 3.93 -16.19 23.50
CA VAL A 52 2.70 -16.70 22.87
C VAL A 52 2.38 -15.92 21.61
N PHE A 53 2.41 -14.58 21.68
CA PHE A 53 2.21 -13.74 20.49
C PHE A 53 3.23 -14.05 19.39
N ALA A 54 4.51 -14.13 19.71
CA ALA A 54 5.58 -14.36 18.74
C ALA A 54 5.44 -15.71 18.02
N VAL A 55 5.13 -16.79 18.77
CA VAL A 55 4.89 -18.11 18.19
C VAL A 55 3.69 -18.10 17.24
N CYS A 56 2.56 -17.52 17.69
CA CYS A 56 1.36 -17.42 16.86
C CYS A 56 1.58 -16.53 15.63
N PHE A 57 2.30 -15.39 15.79
CA PHE A 57 2.67 -14.51 14.69
C PHE A 57 3.51 -15.24 13.64
N LEU A 58 4.54 -15.95 14.06
CA LEU A 58 5.43 -16.70 13.14
C LEU A 58 4.70 -17.84 12.44
N ALA A 59 3.74 -18.50 13.11
CA ALA A 59 2.92 -19.53 12.50
C ALA A 59 1.96 -18.98 11.44
N LEU A 60 1.37 -17.79 11.67
CA LEU A 60 0.43 -17.15 10.75
C LEU A 60 1.11 -16.41 9.59
N LEU A 61 2.33 -15.90 9.79
CA LEU A 61 3.02 -15.07 8.81
C LEU A 61 3.15 -15.71 7.41
N PRO A 62 3.58 -16.98 7.27
CA PRO A 62 3.64 -17.64 5.96
C PRO A 62 2.26 -17.75 5.30
N LEU A 63 1.20 -17.99 6.07
CA LEU A 63 -0.16 -18.09 5.58
C LEU A 63 -0.65 -16.76 4.95
N TYR A 64 -0.27 -15.63 5.55
CA TYR A 64 -0.62 -14.30 5.05
C TYR A 64 0.34 -13.77 3.98
N TRP A 65 1.53 -14.33 3.87
CA TRP A 65 2.44 -14.02 2.75
C TRP A 65 2.16 -14.84 1.50
N ALA A 66 1.69 -16.10 1.65
CA ALA A 66 1.43 -17.00 0.54
C ALA A 66 0.57 -16.40 -0.59
N PRO A 67 -0.50 -15.63 -0.32
CA PRO A 67 -1.29 -14.99 -1.38
C PRO A 67 -0.46 -14.14 -2.35
N LEU A 68 0.58 -13.46 -1.86
CA LEU A 68 1.42 -12.58 -2.67
C LEU A 68 2.24 -13.35 -3.73
N PHE A 69 2.54 -14.62 -3.46
CA PHE A 69 3.45 -15.43 -4.28
C PHE A 69 2.73 -16.46 -5.16
N VAL A 70 1.42 -16.69 -4.95
CA VAL A 70 0.62 -17.57 -5.80
C VAL A 70 0.12 -16.90 -7.09
N THR A 71 0.31 -15.60 -7.24
CA THR A 71 -0.01 -14.86 -8.46
C THR A 71 1.21 -14.08 -8.94
N GLU A 72 1.38 -13.93 -10.24
CA GLU A 72 2.47 -13.12 -10.79
C GLU A 72 2.21 -11.62 -10.54
N ILE A 73 1.00 -11.16 -10.81
CA ILE A 73 0.55 -9.78 -10.62
C ILE A 73 -0.45 -9.72 -9.48
N LEU A 74 -0.28 -8.74 -8.59
CA LEU A 74 -1.19 -8.55 -7.46
C LEU A 74 -2.48 -7.84 -7.89
N PRO A 75 -3.63 -8.17 -7.26
CA PRO A 75 -4.86 -7.42 -7.49
C PRO A 75 -4.74 -6.01 -6.92
N GLY A 76 -5.26 -5.03 -7.64
CA GLY A 76 -5.29 -3.63 -7.23
C GLY A 76 -5.52 -2.71 -8.41
N LEU A 77 -6.56 -1.85 -8.33
CA LEU A 77 -6.89 -0.91 -9.41
C LEU A 77 -5.74 0.04 -9.72
N ASP A 78 -5.18 0.69 -8.66
CA ASP A 78 -4.16 1.72 -8.80
C ASP A 78 -2.73 1.16 -8.82
N LEU A 79 -2.56 -0.09 -8.44
CA LEU A 79 -1.26 -0.72 -8.28
C LEU A 79 -0.40 -0.68 -9.54
N PRO A 80 -0.90 -1.06 -10.74
CA PRO A 80 -0.09 -1.04 -11.95
C PRO A 80 0.39 0.37 -12.32
N PHE A 81 -0.41 1.40 -12.03
CA PHE A 81 -0.01 2.80 -12.21
C PHE A 81 1.13 3.20 -11.28
N HIS A 82 1.07 2.80 -10.01
CA HIS A 82 2.15 3.07 -9.06
C HIS A 82 3.47 2.43 -9.49
N LEU A 83 3.43 1.22 -10.03
CA LEU A 83 4.62 0.53 -10.54
C LEU A 83 5.20 1.24 -11.77
N ALA A 84 4.34 1.69 -12.69
CA ALA A 84 4.76 2.45 -13.86
C ALA A 84 5.42 3.80 -13.47
N VAL A 85 4.84 4.51 -12.48
CA VAL A 85 5.43 5.75 -11.95
C VAL A 85 6.77 5.48 -11.26
N ALA A 86 6.90 4.38 -10.52
CA ALA A 86 8.15 4.01 -9.86
C ALA A 86 9.26 3.68 -10.89
N ASP A 87 8.93 3.00 -11.98
CA ASP A 87 9.86 2.73 -13.08
C ASP A 87 10.37 4.04 -13.73
N MET A 88 9.43 4.95 -14.01
CA MET A 88 9.76 6.28 -14.54
C MET A 88 10.69 7.06 -13.60
N LEU A 89 10.38 7.10 -12.31
CA LEU A 89 11.20 7.81 -11.31
C LEU A 89 12.58 7.19 -11.15
N GLY A 90 12.67 5.85 -11.21
CA GLY A 90 13.94 5.11 -11.10
C GLY A 90 14.88 5.31 -12.27
N LYS A 91 14.35 5.51 -13.49
CA LYS A 91 15.12 5.66 -14.74
C LYS A 91 15.41 7.11 -15.13
N ARG A 92 14.93 8.07 -14.37
CA ARG A 92 14.97 9.49 -14.71
C ARG A 92 16.36 10.06 -14.95
N GLY A 93 17.38 9.58 -14.25
CA GLY A 93 18.77 10.07 -14.35
C GLY A 93 19.52 9.58 -15.59
N SER A 94 18.95 8.69 -16.37
CA SER A 94 19.55 8.19 -17.59
C SER A 94 19.27 9.14 -18.76
N LEU A 95 20.31 9.63 -19.44
CA LEU A 95 20.21 10.41 -20.68
C LEU A 95 19.48 9.64 -21.78
N ALA A 96 19.53 8.30 -21.72
CA ALA A 96 18.83 7.40 -22.64
C ALA A 96 17.39 7.08 -22.20
N SER A 97 16.87 7.71 -21.13
CA SER A 97 15.52 7.43 -20.66
C SER A 97 14.48 8.05 -21.59
N PRO A 98 13.60 7.25 -22.21
CA PRO A 98 12.53 7.76 -23.07
C PRO A 98 11.52 8.62 -22.30
N TYR A 99 11.47 8.47 -20.98
CA TYR A 99 10.59 9.27 -20.12
C TYR A 99 10.96 10.75 -20.12
N ALA A 100 12.25 11.09 -20.31
CA ALA A 100 12.71 12.48 -20.34
C ALA A 100 12.09 13.31 -21.48
N ALA A 101 11.74 12.65 -22.60
CA ALA A 101 11.06 13.30 -23.74
C ALA A 101 9.57 13.56 -23.47
N PHE A 102 8.92 12.78 -22.60
CA PHE A 102 7.47 12.79 -22.43
C PHE A 102 7.02 13.28 -21.05
N TYR A 103 7.86 13.18 -20.03
CA TYR A 103 7.50 13.52 -18.65
C TYR A 103 8.57 14.37 -17.98
N GLN A 104 8.11 15.35 -17.23
CA GLN A 104 8.91 16.01 -16.20
C GLN A 104 8.50 15.43 -14.86
N GLY A 105 9.43 14.87 -14.11
CA GLY A 105 9.13 14.34 -12.79
C GLY A 105 10.28 14.60 -11.82
N SER A 106 10.00 14.76 -10.52
CA SER A 106 11.02 14.80 -9.48
C SER A 106 10.55 14.06 -8.24
N LEU A 107 11.42 13.20 -7.70
CA LEU A 107 11.20 12.63 -6.38
C LEU A 107 11.55 13.70 -5.36
N ARG A 108 10.54 14.27 -4.71
CA ARG A 108 10.69 15.29 -3.66
C ARG A 108 10.25 14.72 -2.33
N VAL A 109 10.72 15.29 -1.24
CA VAL A 109 10.19 15.00 0.10
C VAL A 109 8.76 15.52 0.18
N ALA A 110 7.80 14.62 0.05
CA ALA A 110 6.39 14.94 -0.10
C ALA A 110 5.53 13.83 0.53
N PRO A 111 4.25 14.09 0.87
CA PRO A 111 3.31 13.02 1.14
C PRO A 111 3.30 12.01 0.00
N TYR A 112 3.06 10.75 0.32
CA TYR A 112 3.07 9.60 -0.61
C TYR A 112 4.45 9.19 -1.16
N ALA A 113 5.53 9.93 -0.82
CA ALA A 113 6.87 9.63 -1.32
C ALA A 113 7.46 8.31 -0.79
N ALA A 114 7.09 7.89 0.43
CA ALA A 114 7.69 6.72 1.08
C ALA A 114 7.59 5.45 0.22
N HIS A 115 6.42 5.16 -0.34
CA HIS A 115 6.19 4.00 -1.19
C HIS A 115 7.08 4.03 -2.45
N TYR A 116 7.15 5.17 -3.13
CA TYR A 116 7.97 5.30 -4.34
C TYR A 116 9.46 5.25 -4.04
N LEU A 117 9.90 5.85 -2.92
CA LEU A 117 11.31 5.74 -2.46
C LEU A 117 11.70 4.29 -2.24
N MET A 118 10.85 3.50 -1.59
CA MET A 118 11.07 2.08 -1.38
C MET A 118 11.12 1.31 -2.71
N LEU A 119 10.16 1.55 -3.61
CA LEU A 119 10.11 0.89 -4.93
C LEU A 119 11.35 1.24 -5.78
N VAL A 120 11.73 2.52 -5.83
CA VAL A 120 12.91 2.95 -6.59
C VAL A 120 14.21 2.36 -6.01
N ALA A 121 14.33 2.33 -4.68
CA ALA A 121 15.51 1.76 -4.03
C ALA A 121 15.63 0.25 -4.27
N LEU A 122 14.55 -0.51 -4.03
CA LEU A 122 14.51 -1.95 -4.25
C LEU A 122 14.59 -2.32 -5.73
N GLY A 123 13.99 -1.50 -6.61
CA GLY A 123 14.03 -1.68 -8.05
C GLY A 123 15.42 -1.60 -8.68
N LYS A 124 16.44 -1.10 -7.93
CA LYS A 124 17.85 -1.16 -8.35
C LYS A 124 18.48 -2.54 -8.23
N VAL A 125 17.95 -3.40 -7.37
CA VAL A 125 18.52 -4.72 -7.04
C VAL A 125 17.60 -5.88 -7.41
N MET A 126 16.34 -5.62 -7.70
CA MET A 126 15.35 -6.63 -8.10
C MET A 126 14.27 -6.05 -9.02
N SER A 127 13.44 -6.91 -9.63
CA SER A 127 12.32 -6.44 -10.45
C SER A 127 11.29 -5.67 -9.60
N LEU A 128 10.62 -4.68 -10.20
CA LEU A 128 9.60 -3.89 -9.50
C LEU A 128 8.44 -4.73 -8.97
N LEU A 129 8.08 -5.84 -9.65
CA LEU A 129 7.05 -6.76 -9.16
C LEU A 129 7.48 -7.43 -7.86
N VAL A 130 8.73 -7.91 -7.79
CA VAL A 130 9.28 -8.53 -6.57
C VAL A 130 9.42 -7.48 -5.47
N ALA A 131 9.97 -6.31 -5.77
CA ALA A 131 10.10 -5.20 -4.85
C ALA A 131 8.75 -4.84 -4.21
N HIS A 132 7.70 -4.76 -5.05
CA HIS A 132 6.36 -4.45 -4.57
C HIS A 132 5.80 -5.55 -3.65
N LYS A 133 5.93 -6.83 -4.03
CA LYS A 133 5.51 -7.95 -3.18
C LYS A 133 6.20 -7.94 -1.83
N LEU A 134 7.49 -7.61 -1.79
CA LEU A 134 8.25 -7.47 -0.53
C LEU A 134 7.75 -6.28 0.32
N ILE A 135 7.42 -5.14 -0.30
CA ILE A 135 6.84 -4.00 0.41
C ILE A 135 5.48 -4.37 1.02
N VAL A 136 4.63 -5.07 0.27
CA VAL A 136 3.33 -5.54 0.78
C VAL A 136 3.52 -6.61 1.86
N ALA A 137 4.49 -7.53 1.72
CA ALA A 137 4.83 -8.51 2.75
C ALA A 137 5.29 -7.84 4.05
N LEU A 138 6.13 -6.80 3.95
CA LEU A 138 6.54 -5.99 5.10
C LEU A 138 5.34 -5.29 5.76
N TYR A 139 4.45 -4.70 4.96
CA TYR A 139 3.22 -4.10 5.46
C TYR A 139 2.35 -5.10 6.23
N ILE A 140 2.12 -6.30 5.67
CA ILE A 140 1.33 -7.36 6.30
C ILE A 140 1.93 -7.77 7.65
N ALA A 141 3.25 -7.93 7.73
CA ALA A 141 3.94 -8.24 8.98
C ALA A 141 3.90 -7.07 9.98
N ALA A 142 4.05 -5.84 9.50
CA ALA A 142 4.07 -4.64 10.33
C ALA A 142 2.73 -4.36 11.02
N MET A 143 1.59 -4.75 10.42
CA MET A 143 0.26 -4.52 10.98
C MET A 143 0.09 -5.18 12.38
N PRO A 144 0.26 -6.49 12.57
CA PRO A 144 0.16 -7.11 13.90
C PRO A 144 1.33 -6.70 14.82
N LEU A 145 2.55 -6.47 14.30
CA LEU A 145 3.69 -6.06 15.12
C LEU A 145 3.51 -4.67 15.72
N SER A 146 3.05 -3.69 14.94
CA SER A 146 2.78 -2.35 15.44
C SER A 146 1.61 -2.33 16.42
N THR A 147 0.56 -3.13 16.16
CA THR A 147 -0.59 -3.29 17.05
C THR A 147 -0.15 -3.92 18.38
N ALA A 148 0.68 -4.97 18.34
CA ALA A 148 1.25 -5.59 19.54
C ALA A 148 2.15 -4.61 20.32
N SER A 149 2.93 -3.78 19.61
CA SER A 149 3.74 -2.72 20.22
C SER A 149 2.89 -1.69 20.96
N LEU A 150 1.75 -1.28 20.39
CA LEU A 150 0.81 -0.36 21.02
C LEU A 150 0.16 -1.00 22.25
N LEU A 151 -0.35 -2.23 22.13
CA LEU A 151 -0.94 -2.98 23.26
C LEU A 151 0.07 -3.13 24.39
N ALA A 152 1.31 -3.53 24.10
CA ALA A 152 2.38 -3.65 25.08
C ALA A 152 2.73 -2.32 25.75
N ALA A 153 2.83 -1.23 24.98
CA ALA A 153 3.07 0.11 25.53
C ALA A 153 1.94 0.55 26.49
N CYS A 154 0.73 0.05 26.26
CA CYS A 154 -0.44 0.29 27.10
C CYS A 154 -0.58 -0.72 28.25
N GLY A 155 0.38 -1.63 28.46
CA GLY A 155 0.32 -2.68 29.50
C GLY A 155 -0.77 -3.72 29.27
N ARG A 156 -1.07 -4.05 28.00
CA ARG A 156 -2.13 -4.99 27.57
C ARG A 156 -1.53 -6.24 26.94
N SER A 157 -2.32 -7.32 26.87
CA SER A 157 -1.92 -8.52 26.15
C SER A 157 -1.69 -8.20 24.66
N ARG A 158 -0.61 -8.76 24.09
CA ARG A 158 -0.28 -8.62 22.67
C ARG A 158 -1.12 -9.54 21.78
N VAL A 159 -1.72 -10.56 22.34
CA VAL A 159 -2.43 -11.62 21.59
C VAL A 159 -3.54 -11.08 20.68
N PRO A 160 -4.40 -10.13 21.12
CA PRO A 160 -5.41 -9.56 20.24
C PRO A 160 -4.85 -8.87 18.98
N ALA A 161 -3.56 -8.49 19.00
CA ALA A 161 -2.92 -7.91 17.81
C ALA A 161 -2.84 -8.87 16.62
N LEU A 162 -2.95 -10.18 16.83
CA LEU A 162 -3.03 -11.17 15.75
C LEU A 162 -4.21 -10.88 14.80
N LEU A 163 -5.31 -10.29 15.32
CA LEU A 163 -6.45 -9.87 14.49
C LEU A 163 -6.13 -8.75 13.49
N ALA A 164 -4.97 -8.12 13.58
CA ALA A 164 -4.50 -7.19 12.57
C ALA A 164 -4.00 -7.89 11.28
N PHE A 165 -3.74 -9.21 11.30
CA PHE A 165 -3.44 -9.96 10.08
C PHE A 165 -4.58 -9.91 9.07
N PRO A 166 -5.83 -10.30 9.40
CA PRO A 166 -6.96 -10.11 8.48
C PRO A 166 -7.14 -8.67 8.01
N LEU A 167 -6.97 -7.69 8.92
CA LEU A 167 -7.10 -6.27 8.60
C LEU A 167 -6.03 -5.75 7.64
N ALA A 168 -4.92 -6.46 7.45
CA ALA A 168 -3.93 -6.10 6.43
C ALA A 168 -4.49 -6.26 5.00
N TYR A 169 -5.40 -7.21 4.77
CA TYR A 169 -6.08 -7.39 3.47
C TYR A 169 -7.39 -6.60 3.41
N ASN A 170 -7.31 -5.32 3.71
CA ASN A 170 -8.44 -4.42 3.74
C ASN A 170 -8.79 -3.83 2.36
N LEU A 171 -9.90 -3.11 2.31
CA LEU A 171 -10.37 -2.40 1.11
C LEU A 171 -9.27 -1.58 0.44
N THR A 172 -8.45 -0.86 1.21
CA THR A 172 -7.45 0.07 0.65
C THR A 172 -6.31 -0.66 -0.04
N LEU A 173 -5.90 -1.84 0.45
CA LEU A 173 -4.92 -2.69 -0.21
C LEU A 173 -5.47 -3.20 -1.56
N HIS A 174 -6.71 -3.70 -1.59
CA HIS A 174 -7.33 -4.23 -2.79
C HIS A 174 -7.62 -3.16 -3.85
N TYR A 175 -7.85 -1.90 -3.44
CA TYR A 175 -7.91 -0.78 -4.40
C TYR A 175 -6.53 -0.37 -4.93
N GLY A 176 -5.45 -0.79 -4.26
CA GLY A 176 -4.09 -0.39 -4.63
C GLY A 176 -3.63 0.91 -3.96
N PHE A 177 -4.34 1.39 -2.91
CA PHE A 177 -3.93 2.58 -2.13
C PHE A 177 -2.76 2.25 -1.20
N ILE A 178 -1.64 1.83 -1.79
CA ILE A 178 -0.50 1.28 -1.04
C ILE A 178 0.09 2.28 -0.06
N SER A 179 0.19 3.55 -0.43
CA SER A 179 0.68 4.60 0.47
C SER A 179 -0.20 4.76 1.71
N PHE A 180 -1.54 4.63 1.56
CA PHE A 180 -2.47 4.60 2.68
C PHE A 180 -2.28 3.33 3.52
N ALA A 181 -2.23 2.16 2.89
CA ALA A 181 -2.05 0.89 3.59
C ALA A 181 -0.76 0.91 4.44
N LEU A 182 0.38 1.31 3.86
CA LEU A 182 1.65 1.46 4.57
C LEU A 182 1.59 2.43 5.76
N SER A 183 0.77 3.46 5.67
CA SER A 183 0.63 4.43 6.76
C SER A 183 -0.11 3.88 7.99
N LEU A 184 -0.91 2.80 7.86
CA LEU A 184 -1.65 2.20 8.99
C LEU A 184 -0.72 1.65 10.09
N PRO A 185 0.23 0.73 9.80
CA PRO A 185 1.14 0.25 10.83
C PRO A 185 2.07 1.36 11.35
N VAL A 186 2.46 2.33 10.50
CA VAL A 186 3.27 3.48 10.93
C VAL A 186 2.50 4.35 11.92
N LEU A 187 1.23 4.61 11.68
CA LEU A 187 0.35 5.35 12.61
C LEU A 187 0.25 4.62 13.96
N VAL A 188 -0.07 3.32 13.94
CA VAL A 188 -0.18 2.54 15.19
C VAL A 188 1.16 2.50 15.93
N GLN A 189 2.27 2.37 15.21
CA GLN A 189 3.61 2.41 15.80
C GLN A 189 3.95 3.81 16.35
N LEU A 190 3.55 4.89 15.69
CA LEU A 190 3.68 6.25 16.21
C LEU A 190 2.99 6.38 17.57
N LEU A 191 1.74 5.93 17.69
CA LEU A 191 1.00 5.96 18.95
C LEU A 191 1.72 5.15 20.04
N ALA A 192 2.25 3.96 19.70
CA ALA A 192 3.06 3.16 20.62
C ALA A 192 4.31 3.90 21.10
N GLN A 193 5.03 4.57 20.18
CA GLN A 193 6.23 5.33 20.53
C GLN A 193 5.91 6.58 21.36
N VAL A 194 4.81 7.28 21.09
CA VAL A 194 4.35 8.40 21.90
C VAL A 194 4.03 7.95 23.32
N VAL A 195 3.31 6.83 23.50
CA VAL A 195 3.06 6.28 24.84
C VAL A 195 4.39 5.97 25.55
N LYS A 196 5.31 5.25 24.89
CA LYS A 196 6.64 4.96 25.44
C LYS A 196 7.40 6.24 25.80
N HIS A 197 7.31 7.28 24.97
CA HIS A 197 7.97 8.56 25.23
C HIS A 197 7.40 9.27 26.46
N LEU A 198 6.07 9.31 26.61
CA LEU A 198 5.42 9.95 27.74
C LEU A 198 5.79 9.31 29.10
N PHE A 199 6.16 8.03 29.11
CA PHE A 199 6.56 7.27 30.30
C PHE A 199 8.05 6.95 30.35
N SER A 200 8.87 7.46 29.42
CA SER A 200 10.30 7.19 29.40
C SER A 200 11.02 7.77 30.63
N PRO A 201 11.99 7.03 31.20
CA PRO A 201 12.84 7.55 32.28
C PRO A 201 13.69 8.73 31.76
N PRO A 202 14.16 9.64 32.65
CA PRO A 202 14.89 10.86 32.26
C PRO A 202 16.03 10.62 31.28
N GLY A 203 16.84 9.57 31.47
CA GLY A 203 17.99 9.26 30.60
C GLY A 203 17.63 8.73 29.19
N GLN A 204 16.35 8.39 28.94
CA GLN A 204 15.91 7.85 27.66
C GLN A 204 14.94 8.78 26.90
N VAL A 205 14.65 9.95 27.43
CA VAL A 205 13.67 10.91 26.87
C VAL A 205 14.03 11.28 25.43
N TRP A 206 15.31 11.61 25.17
CA TRP A 206 15.77 12.03 23.84
C TRP A 206 15.65 10.89 22.81
N ARG A 207 16.06 9.69 23.17
CA ARG A 207 15.96 8.52 22.28
C ARG A 207 14.51 8.19 21.93
N SER A 208 13.62 8.21 22.92
CA SER A 208 12.19 7.95 22.71
C SER A 208 11.52 9.06 21.89
N TRP A 209 11.95 10.33 22.08
CA TRP A 209 11.49 11.46 21.27
C TRP A 209 11.89 11.30 19.80
N LEU A 210 13.16 10.97 19.53
CA LEU A 210 13.65 10.75 18.16
C LEU A 210 12.84 9.67 17.44
N TRP A 211 12.57 8.55 18.11
CA TRP A 211 11.78 7.48 17.51
C TRP A 211 10.33 7.92 17.20
N ALA A 212 9.68 8.63 18.11
CA ALA A 212 8.34 9.15 17.88
C ALA A 212 8.33 10.20 16.75
N ALA A 213 9.29 11.10 16.72
CA ALA A 213 9.43 12.12 15.67
C ALA A 213 9.72 11.49 14.29
N ALA A 214 10.60 10.48 14.25
CA ALA A 214 10.86 9.72 13.02
C ALA A 214 9.60 9.01 12.50
N MET A 215 8.80 8.41 13.38
CA MET A 215 7.53 7.80 13.00
C MET A 215 6.51 8.84 12.51
N ALA A 216 6.46 10.03 13.13
CA ALA A 216 5.59 11.11 12.68
C ALA A 216 5.98 11.60 11.26
N LEU A 217 7.29 11.77 11.01
CA LEU A 217 7.80 12.14 9.70
C LEU A 217 7.53 11.04 8.65
N LEU A 218 7.77 9.78 9.00
CA LEU A 218 7.47 8.64 8.13
C LEU A 218 5.97 8.57 7.81
N LEU A 219 5.10 8.81 8.79
CA LEU A 219 3.64 8.85 8.58
C LEU A 219 3.25 9.96 7.59
N PHE A 220 3.85 11.15 7.71
CA PHE A 220 3.67 12.23 6.75
C PHE A 220 4.11 11.82 5.33
N LEU A 221 5.25 11.14 5.20
CA LEU A 221 5.75 10.67 3.91
C LEU A 221 4.91 9.53 3.32
N CYS A 222 4.24 8.74 4.18
CA CYS A 222 3.33 7.69 3.73
C CYS A 222 2.01 8.27 3.22
N HIS A 223 1.26 9.00 4.07
CA HIS A 223 -0.09 9.44 3.69
C HIS A 223 -0.62 10.61 4.51
N LEU A 224 -1.02 11.67 3.82
CA LEU A 224 -1.44 12.93 4.46
C LEU A 224 -2.71 12.79 5.33
N GLN A 225 -3.71 12.01 4.89
CA GLN A 225 -4.95 11.79 5.64
C GLN A 225 -4.68 11.13 7.00
N ASN A 226 -3.87 10.06 7.01
CA ASN A 226 -3.50 9.38 8.25
C ASN A 226 -2.54 10.21 9.10
N PHE A 227 -1.75 11.08 8.49
CA PHE A 227 -0.92 12.04 9.23
C PHE A 227 -1.79 13.03 10.03
N PHE A 228 -2.81 13.62 9.43
CA PHE A 228 -3.70 14.55 10.17
C PHE A 228 -4.48 13.84 11.27
N TYR A 229 -4.96 12.62 11.02
CA TYR A 229 -5.54 11.80 12.09
C TYR A 229 -4.51 11.53 13.18
N GLY A 230 -3.28 11.19 12.83
CA GLY A 230 -2.16 10.95 13.74
C GLY A 230 -1.83 12.17 14.58
N VAL A 231 -1.85 13.37 14.00
CA VAL A 231 -1.68 14.64 14.74
C VAL A 231 -2.72 14.75 15.86
N GLY A 232 -4.00 14.58 15.54
CA GLY A 232 -5.09 14.64 16.53
C GLY A 232 -4.93 13.57 17.62
N ALA A 233 -4.57 12.33 17.23
CA ALA A 233 -4.38 11.23 18.17
C ALA A 233 -3.16 11.46 19.09
N VAL A 234 -2.02 11.92 18.55
CA VAL A 234 -0.81 12.24 19.34
C VAL A 234 -1.09 13.36 20.35
N LEU A 235 -1.79 14.41 19.94
CA LEU A 235 -2.20 15.48 20.86
C LEU A 235 -3.12 14.92 21.94
N GLY A 236 -4.12 14.09 21.58
CA GLY A 236 -4.98 13.42 22.54
C GLY A 236 -4.16 12.60 23.56
N PHE A 237 -3.20 11.80 23.11
CA PHE A 237 -2.31 11.04 24.00
C PHE A 237 -1.45 11.96 24.88
N ALA A 238 -0.83 12.99 24.31
CA ALA A 238 0.02 13.91 25.06
C ALA A 238 -0.76 14.63 26.18
N PHE A 239 -1.98 15.09 25.90
CA PHE A 239 -2.75 15.90 26.85
C PHE A 239 -3.58 15.08 27.84
N LEU A 240 -4.07 13.90 27.45
CA LEU A 240 -4.91 13.06 28.34
C LEU A 240 -4.12 12.11 29.21
N VAL A 241 -2.95 11.61 28.74
CA VAL A 241 -2.16 10.60 29.46
C VAL A 241 -1.21 11.24 30.46
N SER A 242 -0.52 12.31 30.09
CA SER A 242 0.49 12.94 30.92
C SER A 242 -0.06 14.05 31.80
N ARG A 243 0.31 14.06 33.11
CA ARG A 243 -0.04 15.16 34.03
C ARG A 243 0.89 16.35 33.95
N PRO A 244 2.25 16.18 33.98
CA PRO A 244 3.16 17.32 33.89
C PRO A 244 3.08 18.00 32.54
N TRP A 245 2.85 19.32 32.52
CA TRP A 245 2.74 20.12 31.29
C TRP A 245 3.98 20.00 30.38
N ARG A 246 5.17 19.91 30.99
CA ARG A 246 6.42 19.68 30.25
C ARG A 246 6.39 18.38 29.43
N ARG A 247 5.86 17.30 29.99
CA ARG A 247 5.70 16.04 29.27
C ARG A 247 4.66 16.11 28.16
N ARG A 248 3.60 16.90 28.35
CA ARG A 248 2.59 17.17 27.31
C ARG A 248 3.24 17.86 26.11
N LEU A 249 3.99 18.93 26.36
CA LEU A 249 4.70 19.66 25.31
C LEU A 249 5.75 18.79 24.63
N LEU A 250 6.53 18.00 25.36
CA LEU A 250 7.49 17.08 24.79
C LEU A 250 6.80 16.00 23.93
N GLY A 251 5.65 15.49 24.35
CA GLY A 251 4.85 14.57 23.53
C GLY A 251 4.34 15.23 22.24
N ALA A 252 3.78 16.44 22.35
CA ALA A 252 3.31 17.19 21.18
C ALA A 252 4.45 17.60 20.23
N SER A 253 5.64 17.93 20.75
CA SER A 253 6.81 18.34 19.96
C SER A 253 7.37 17.23 19.06
N THR A 254 6.99 15.97 19.28
CA THR A 254 7.34 14.86 18.36
C THR A 254 6.78 15.07 16.96
N LEU A 255 5.76 15.89 16.80
CA LEU A 255 5.17 16.25 15.51
C LEU A 255 5.94 17.35 14.77
N LEU A 256 6.80 18.11 15.44
CA LEU A 256 7.44 19.31 14.86
C LEU A 256 8.22 19.02 13.57
N PRO A 257 9.05 17.95 13.45
CA PRO A 257 9.78 17.71 12.20
C PRO A 257 8.84 17.50 11.00
N ALA A 258 7.75 16.78 11.20
CA ALA A 258 6.77 16.55 10.13
C ALA A 258 5.97 17.81 9.78
N LEU A 259 5.55 18.59 10.80
CA LEU A 259 4.84 19.86 10.61
C LEU A 259 5.76 20.91 9.96
N ALA A 260 7.03 20.99 10.33
CA ALA A 260 8.02 21.85 9.70
C ALA A 260 8.22 21.48 8.21
N THR A 261 8.29 20.18 7.90
CA THR A 261 8.36 19.71 6.51
C THR A 261 7.11 20.09 5.71
N LEU A 262 5.93 19.98 6.32
CA LEU A 262 4.67 20.41 5.70
C LEU A 262 4.67 21.94 5.46
N ALA A 263 5.08 22.73 6.44
CA ALA A 263 5.14 24.19 6.34
C ALA A 263 6.16 24.64 5.28
N TYR A 264 7.38 24.09 5.31
CA TYR A 264 8.40 24.35 4.30
C TYR A 264 7.85 24.09 2.89
N ARG A 265 7.14 23.00 2.70
CA ARG A 265 6.56 22.64 1.42
C ARG A 265 5.46 23.58 0.96
N GLN A 266 4.64 24.11 1.87
CA GLN A 266 3.64 25.14 1.54
C GLN A 266 4.30 26.43 1.07
N ILE A 267 5.41 26.82 1.69
CA ILE A 267 6.14 28.05 1.34
C ILE A 267 6.85 27.88 -0.02
N VAL A 268 7.60 26.81 -0.20
CA VAL A 268 8.42 26.59 -1.41
C VAL A 268 7.58 26.06 -2.59
N GLY A 269 6.54 25.26 -2.30
CA GLY A 269 5.68 24.67 -3.33
C GLY A 269 4.67 25.64 -3.93
N SER A 270 4.30 26.71 -3.22
CA SER A 270 3.38 27.75 -3.72
C SER A 270 3.94 28.55 -4.89
N ALA A 271 5.26 28.55 -5.06
CA ALA A 271 5.92 29.27 -6.17
C ALA A 271 5.79 28.58 -7.54
N SER A 272 5.35 27.31 -7.63
CA SER A 272 5.39 26.52 -8.87
C SER A 272 4.15 25.69 -9.20
N ALA A 273 3.10 25.70 -8.37
CA ALA A 273 1.89 24.92 -8.57
C ALA A 273 0.64 25.80 -8.60
N ALA A 274 -0.43 25.33 -9.28
CA ALA A 274 -1.74 25.94 -9.16
C ALA A 274 -2.10 26.13 -7.67
N PRO A 275 -2.66 27.26 -7.25
CA PRO A 275 -2.93 27.58 -5.85
C PRO A 275 -3.85 26.50 -5.26
N LYS A 276 -3.33 25.75 -4.28
CA LYS A 276 -4.16 24.81 -3.52
C LYS A 276 -5.14 25.61 -2.66
N PRO A 277 -6.41 25.16 -2.59
CA PRO A 277 -7.40 25.90 -1.81
C PRO A 277 -6.94 25.98 -0.34
N PRO A 278 -7.08 27.14 0.30
CA PRO A 278 -6.79 27.33 1.72
C PRO A 278 -7.55 26.32 2.58
N LEU A 279 -7.02 25.97 3.74
CA LEU A 279 -7.66 25.01 4.67
C LEU A 279 -9.11 25.41 5.01
N ALA A 280 -9.39 26.73 5.07
CA ALA A 280 -10.74 27.26 5.25
C ALA A 280 -11.69 26.85 4.12
N VAL A 281 -11.22 26.84 2.87
CA VAL A 281 -12.01 26.38 1.70
C VAL A 281 -12.26 24.89 1.79
N VAL A 282 -11.24 24.07 2.14
CA VAL A 282 -11.41 22.63 2.37
C VAL A 282 -12.45 22.38 3.45
N TRP A 283 -12.41 23.14 4.55
CA TRP A 283 -13.37 23.04 5.64
C TRP A 283 -14.78 23.47 5.22
N ALA A 284 -14.90 24.53 4.43
CA ALA A 284 -16.18 24.99 3.87
C ALA A 284 -16.77 23.92 2.92
N LEU A 285 -15.94 23.26 2.09
CA LEU A 285 -16.36 22.16 1.23
C LEU A 285 -16.84 20.96 2.05
N VAL A 286 -16.12 20.56 3.09
CA VAL A 286 -16.55 19.48 3.99
C VAL A 286 -17.89 19.83 4.66
N LYS A 287 -18.05 21.07 5.14
CA LYS A 287 -19.32 21.56 5.68
C LYS A 287 -20.45 21.50 4.65
N ARG A 288 -20.21 22.01 3.44
CA ARG A 288 -21.21 22.04 2.36
C ARG A 288 -21.66 20.63 1.96
N HIS A 289 -20.74 19.70 1.82
CA HIS A 289 -21.05 18.33 1.38
C HIS A 289 -21.56 17.42 2.48
N ARG A 290 -21.50 17.82 3.74
CA ARG A 290 -21.87 16.94 4.85
C ARG A 290 -22.80 17.58 5.86
N LEU A 291 -22.53 18.80 6.30
CA LEU A 291 -23.36 19.47 7.31
C LEU A 291 -24.60 20.13 6.71
N GLY A 292 -24.59 20.42 5.40
CA GLY A 292 -25.80 20.89 4.68
C GLY A 292 -26.87 19.79 4.59
N ASP A 293 -26.48 18.50 4.56
CA ASP A 293 -27.39 17.35 4.47
C ASP A 293 -27.83 16.84 5.86
N LEU A 294 -27.36 17.43 6.96
CA LEU A 294 -27.68 17.01 8.33
C LEU A 294 -29.07 17.44 8.83
N GLY A 295 -29.97 17.77 7.92
CA GLY A 295 -31.36 18.08 8.25
C GLY A 295 -32.13 16.83 8.75
N GLY A 296 -32.21 16.66 10.07
CA GLY A 296 -33.17 15.80 10.75
C GLY A 296 -33.14 14.29 10.41
N ARG A 297 -34.18 13.79 9.74
CA ARG A 297 -34.40 12.35 9.47
C ARG A 297 -33.36 11.74 8.53
N THR A 298 -32.78 12.51 7.62
CA THR A 298 -31.76 12.06 6.68
C THR A 298 -30.44 11.72 7.37
N PHE A 299 -30.05 12.45 8.42
CA PHE A 299 -28.84 12.18 9.20
C PHE A 299 -28.85 10.83 9.91
N LEU A 300 -29.94 10.49 10.60
CA LEU A 300 -30.07 9.21 11.31
C LEU A 300 -30.07 8.03 10.34
N ARG A 301 -30.71 8.19 9.19
CA ARG A 301 -30.71 7.18 8.13
C ARG A 301 -29.30 6.97 7.57
N ASP A 302 -28.61 8.03 7.19
CA ASP A 302 -27.21 7.99 6.72
C ASP A 302 -26.28 7.36 7.76
N PHE A 303 -26.46 7.72 9.03
CA PHE A 303 -25.70 7.16 10.14
C PHE A 303 -25.89 5.64 10.25
N TYR A 304 -27.13 5.19 10.23
CA TYR A 304 -27.46 3.75 10.26
C TYR A 304 -26.92 3.01 9.03
N GLU A 305 -27.12 3.57 7.84
CA GLU A 305 -26.60 3.00 6.59
C GLU A 305 -25.08 2.85 6.64
N ARG A 306 -24.34 3.87 7.13
CA ARG A 306 -22.89 3.79 7.28
C ARG A 306 -22.45 2.74 8.29
N LEU A 307 -23.12 2.63 9.42
CA LEU A 307 -22.80 1.60 10.40
C LEU A 307 -23.04 0.19 9.83
N SER A 308 -24.11 -0.01 9.09
CA SER A 308 -24.45 -1.32 8.49
C SER A 308 -23.41 -1.79 7.45
N VAL A 309 -22.74 -0.85 6.78
CA VAL A 309 -21.73 -1.15 5.75
C VAL A 309 -20.28 -1.11 6.26
N VAL A 310 -20.05 -0.92 7.57
CA VAL A 310 -18.69 -0.95 8.16
C VAL A 310 -17.90 -2.20 7.71
N PRO A 311 -18.45 -3.44 7.78
CA PRO A 311 -17.70 -4.61 7.34
C PRO A 311 -17.29 -4.56 5.86
N VAL A 312 -18.11 -3.95 5.01
CA VAL A 312 -17.82 -3.75 3.58
C VAL A 312 -16.69 -2.73 3.40
N HIS A 313 -16.67 -1.67 4.19
CA HIS A 313 -15.62 -0.65 4.09
C HIS A 313 -14.30 -1.08 4.76
N VAL A 314 -14.34 -2.00 5.71
CA VAL A 314 -13.12 -2.62 6.28
C VAL A 314 -12.53 -3.60 5.28
N MET A 315 -13.33 -4.56 4.78
CA MET A 315 -12.88 -5.67 3.94
C MET A 315 -13.84 -5.84 2.76
N ARG A 316 -13.46 -5.34 1.59
CA ARG A 316 -14.20 -5.51 0.33
C ARG A 316 -13.20 -5.75 -0.80
N GLY A 317 -12.78 -6.98 -0.94
CA GLY A 317 -11.84 -7.37 -2.00
C GLY A 317 -12.45 -8.39 -2.95
N PHE A 318 -13.33 -9.29 -2.46
CA PHE A 318 -13.80 -10.45 -3.22
C PHE A 318 -15.26 -10.35 -3.64
N ALA A 319 -15.56 -10.88 -4.84
CA ALA A 319 -16.88 -10.82 -5.46
C ALA A 319 -17.94 -11.61 -4.67
N ASP A 320 -17.57 -12.75 -4.08
CA ASP A 320 -18.43 -13.62 -3.27
C ASP A 320 -18.63 -13.15 -1.82
N GLN A 321 -18.02 -12.01 -1.45
CA GLN A 321 -18.12 -11.38 -0.13
C GLN A 321 -17.62 -12.25 1.05
N VAL A 322 -16.76 -13.23 0.79
CA VAL A 322 -16.18 -14.04 1.88
C VAL A 322 -15.42 -13.19 2.88
N ASP A 323 -14.73 -12.16 2.41
CA ASP A 323 -14.01 -11.17 3.21
C ASP A 323 -14.95 -10.32 4.08
N VAL A 324 -16.12 -9.93 3.57
CA VAL A 324 -17.14 -9.21 4.36
C VAL A 324 -17.70 -10.11 5.48
N ARG A 325 -17.94 -11.41 5.18
CA ARG A 325 -18.34 -12.40 6.21
C ARG A 325 -17.22 -12.59 7.24
N ALA A 326 -15.98 -12.69 6.79
CA ALA A 326 -14.80 -12.76 7.65
C ALA A 326 -14.66 -11.51 8.53
N CYS A 327 -14.94 -10.31 7.99
CA CYS A 327 -14.93 -9.08 8.78
C CYS A 327 -15.99 -9.08 9.88
N LYS A 328 -17.20 -9.57 9.60
CA LYS A 328 -18.24 -9.72 10.63
C LYS A 328 -17.78 -10.66 11.75
N ALA A 329 -17.18 -11.81 11.40
CA ALA A 329 -16.61 -12.74 12.38
C ALA A 329 -15.43 -12.10 13.16
N LEU A 330 -14.57 -11.33 12.49
CA LEU A 330 -13.49 -10.58 13.12
C LEU A 330 -14.01 -9.57 14.16
N LEU A 331 -15.04 -8.80 13.83
CA LEU A 331 -15.66 -7.86 14.75
C LEU A 331 -16.29 -8.58 15.96
N LEU A 332 -16.89 -9.75 15.74
CA LEU A 332 -17.38 -10.61 16.82
C LEU A 332 -16.23 -11.06 17.74
N VAL A 333 -15.11 -11.53 17.18
CA VAL A 333 -13.93 -11.93 17.98
C VAL A 333 -13.35 -10.75 18.75
N ILE A 334 -13.28 -9.54 18.15
CA ILE A 334 -12.88 -8.32 18.87
C ILE A 334 -13.83 -8.07 20.05
N THR A 335 -15.14 -8.20 19.84
CA THR A 335 -16.15 -8.03 20.91
C THR A 335 -15.95 -9.07 22.01
N VAL A 336 -15.69 -10.34 21.68
CA VAL A 336 -15.37 -11.39 22.66
C VAL A 336 -14.14 -11.02 23.48
N TYR A 337 -13.09 -10.51 22.87
CA TYR A 337 -11.90 -10.06 23.60
C TYR A 337 -12.18 -8.83 24.48
N LEU A 338 -13.01 -7.90 24.04
CA LEU A 338 -13.43 -6.75 24.86
C LEU A 338 -14.16 -7.22 26.12
N VAL A 339 -15.16 -8.10 25.96
CA VAL A 339 -15.97 -8.64 27.07
C VAL A 339 -15.11 -9.52 28.00
N ALA A 340 -14.37 -10.49 27.43
CA ALA A 340 -13.51 -11.37 28.22
C ALA A 340 -12.41 -10.59 28.96
N GLY A 341 -11.83 -9.57 28.32
CA GLY A 341 -10.86 -8.68 28.94
C GLY A 341 -11.45 -7.88 30.09
N LEU A 342 -12.69 -7.40 29.96
CA LEU A 342 -13.41 -6.69 31.02
C LEU A 342 -13.73 -7.63 32.19
N LEU A 343 -14.28 -8.80 31.90
CA LEU A 343 -14.58 -9.83 32.93
C LEU A 343 -13.31 -10.25 33.68
N ALA A 344 -12.23 -10.53 32.95
CA ALA A 344 -10.94 -10.86 33.54
C ALA A 344 -10.35 -9.70 34.37
N TRP A 345 -10.57 -8.44 33.92
CA TRP A 345 -10.14 -7.27 34.70
C TRP A 345 -10.87 -7.12 36.02
N VAL A 346 -12.15 -7.50 36.07
CA VAL A 346 -12.97 -7.48 37.31
C VAL A 346 -12.70 -8.70 38.18
N ALA A 347 -12.68 -9.91 37.61
CA ALA A 347 -12.68 -11.17 38.35
C ALA A 347 -11.28 -11.65 38.78
N LEU A 348 -10.22 -11.35 38.00
CA LEU A 348 -8.89 -11.85 38.31
C LEU A 348 -8.14 -10.92 39.29
N PRO A 349 -7.40 -11.48 40.27
CA PRO A 349 -6.63 -10.70 41.21
C PRO A 349 -5.58 -9.83 40.51
N LYS A 350 -5.40 -8.60 41.01
CA LYS A 350 -4.37 -7.70 40.54
C LYS A 350 -2.99 -8.33 40.77
N GLN A 351 -2.32 -8.74 39.71
CA GLN A 351 -0.94 -9.23 39.81
C GLN A 351 -0.02 -8.07 40.22
N LYS A 352 0.75 -8.26 41.31
CA LYS A 352 1.69 -7.28 41.88
C LYS A 352 2.80 -6.87 40.87
N PHE A 353 3.05 -7.66 39.83
CA PHE A 353 4.13 -7.48 38.86
C PHE A 353 3.74 -6.78 37.57
N LEU A 354 2.45 -6.45 37.35
CA LEU A 354 2.10 -5.62 36.22
C LEU A 354 2.46 -4.16 36.57
N PRO A 355 3.27 -3.49 35.75
CA PRO A 355 3.57 -2.07 35.98
C PRO A 355 2.25 -1.29 36.10
N PRO A 356 2.19 -0.26 36.97
CA PRO A 356 1.01 0.57 37.12
C PRO A 356 0.62 1.08 35.74
N GLN A 357 -0.57 0.71 35.28
CA GLN A 357 -1.01 1.02 33.94
C GLN A 357 -1.12 2.54 33.80
N PRO A 358 -0.42 3.11 32.82
CA PRO A 358 -0.61 4.52 32.52
C PRO A 358 -2.09 4.76 32.23
N ARG A 359 -2.56 5.97 32.51
CA ARG A 359 -3.92 6.43 32.20
C ARG A 359 -4.13 6.55 30.68
N VAL A 360 -3.83 5.47 29.93
CA VAL A 360 -3.81 5.47 28.45
C VAL A 360 -5.19 5.22 27.88
N TRP A 361 -6.08 4.59 28.70
CA TRP A 361 -7.39 4.20 28.21
C TRP A 361 -8.24 5.35 27.66
N PRO A 362 -8.31 6.53 28.31
CA PRO A 362 -9.05 7.67 27.75
C PRO A 362 -8.48 8.15 26.42
N ALA A 363 -7.16 8.11 26.25
CA ALA A 363 -6.53 8.55 24.99
C ALA A 363 -6.82 7.56 23.85
N ILE A 364 -6.80 6.25 24.11
CA ILE A 364 -7.20 5.23 23.12
C ILE A 364 -8.68 5.41 22.76
N LEU A 365 -9.54 5.66 23.77
CA LEU A 365 -10.96 5.90 23.54
C LEU A 365 -11.18 7.14 22.66
N VAL A 366 -10.43 8.22 22.90
CA VAL A 366 -10.49 9.44 22.07
C VAL A 366 -9.99 9.17 20.65
N ALA A 367 -8.90 8.39 20.49
CA ALA A 367 -8.43 7.99 19.17
C ALA A 367 -9.47 7.12 18.44
N PHE A 368 -10.07 6.14 19.13
CA PHE A 368 -11.18 5.34 18.59
C PHE A 368 -12.36 6.21 18.19
N ALA A 369 -12.84 7.09 19.11
CA ALA A 369 -13.96 8.00 18.85
C ALA A 369 -13.64 8.95 17.67
N GLY A 370 -12.40 9.43 17.56
CA GLY A 370 -11.93 10.21 16.42
C GLY A 370 -11.98 9.46 15.10
N ALA A 371 -11.61 8.17 15.07
CA ALA A 371 -11.74 7.33 13.89
C ALA A 371 -13.22 7.09 13.52
N VAL A 372 -14.07 6.82 14.52
CA VAL A 372 -15.52 6.68 14.32
C VAL A 372 -16.13 8.00 13.81
N ALA A 373 -15.78 9.12 14.41
CA ALA A 373 -16.26 10.44 13.96
C ALA A 373 -15.82 10.74 12.53
N ALA A 374 -14.56 10.47 12.19
CA ALA A 374 -14.07 10.64 10.82
C ALA A 374 -14.82 9.73 9.83
N TYR A 375 -15.07 8.48 10.19
CA TYR A 375 -15.85 7.55 9.38
C TYR A 375 -17.30 8.02 9.18
N LEU A 376 -17.94 8.53 10.22
CA LEU A 376 -19.35 8.91 10.17
C LEU A 376 -19.57 10.31 9.58
N LEU A 377 -18.66 11.25 9.81
CA LEU A 377 -18.87 12.67 9.49
C LEU A 377 -18.21 13.12 8.19
N LEU A 378 -17.17 12.42 7.70
CA LEU A 378 -16.49 12.85 6.48
C LEU A 378 -17.29 12.46 5.22
N PRO A 379 -17.17 13.24 4.11
CA PRO A 379 -17.83 12.94 2.85
C PRO A 379 -17.19 11.74 2.14
N HIS A 380 -17.93 11.12 1.20
CA HIS A 380 -17.40 10.05 0.36
C HIS A 380 -16.46 10.58 -0.72
N HIS A 381 -16.87 11.66 -1.38
CA HIS A 381 -16.13 12.33 -2.44
C HIS A 381 -16.01 13.81 -2.13
N LEU A 382 -14.87 14.38 -2.48
CA LEU A 382 -14.63 15.82 -2.57
C LEU A 382 -14.08 16.07 -3.97
N ASN A 383 -15.01 16.25 -4.94
CA ASN A 383 -14.68 16.35 -6.37
C ASN A 383 -13.72 17.50 -6.66
N GLU A 384 -13.88 18.62 -5.96
CA GLU A 384 -13.04 19.81 -6.09
C GLU A 384 -11.58 19.56 -5.68
N LEU A 385 -11.34 18.54 -4.86
CA LEU A 385 -10.01 18.11 -4.42
C LEU A 385 -9.57 16.80 -5.06
N SER A 386 -10.36 16.25 -5.98
CA SER A 386 -10.14 14.91 -6.57
C SER A 386 -9.95 13.80 -5.51
N LEU A 387 -10.58 13.97 -4.33
CA LEU A 387 -10.56 12.98 -3.25
C LEU A 387 -11.77 12.07 -3.36
N THR A 388 -11.52 10.78 -3.57
CA THR A 388 -12.53 9.73 -3.64
C THR A 388 -12.37 8.75 -2.49
N THR A 389 -13.45 8.06 -2.12
CA THR A 389 -13.45 7.05 -1.04
C THR A 389 -12.83 7.57 0.27
N PHE A 390 -13.14 8.83 0.64
CA PHE A 390 -12.44 9.50 1.72
C PHE A 390 -12.78 8.92 3.10
N PHE A 391 -14.08 8.84 3.47
CA PHE A 391 -14.49 8.29 4.77
C PHE A 391 -14.34 6.76 4.86
N PRO A 392 -14.54 5.94 3.79
CA PRO A 392 -14.44 4.48 3.92
C PRO A 392 -13.07 4.00 4.40
N ARG A 393 -12.02 4.76 4.12
CA ARG A 393 -10.66 4.46 4.56
C ARG A 393 -10.49 4.48 6.08
N PHE A 394 -11.36 5.19 6.83
CA PHE A 394 -11.32 5.20 8.29
C PHE A 394 -11.89 3.93 8.91
N ALA A 395 -12.67 3.11 8.19
CA ALA A 395 -13.25 1.89 8.73
C ALA A 395 -12.20 0.91 9.29
N VAL A 396 -11.07 0.76 8.61
CA VAL A 396 -9.97 -0.09 9.08
C VAL A 396 -9.31 0.49 10.34
N LEU A 397 -9.23 1.82 10.46
CA LEU A 397 -8.73 2.47 11.68
C LEU A 397 -9.68 2.26 12.87
N VAL A 398 -11.00 2.29 12.63
CA VAL A 398 -11.99 1.96 13.66
C VAL A 398 -11.74 0.54 14.18
N ALA A 399 -11.55 -0.45 13.30
CA ALA A 399 -11.28 -1.83 13.70
C ALA A 399 -9.93 -1.97 14.45
N LEU A 400 -8.87 -1.31 14.00
CA LEU A 400 -7.56 -1.33 14.68
C LEU A 400 -7.62 -0.67 16.06
N MET A 401 -8.31 0.45 16.19
CA MET A 401 -8.48 1.12 17.48
C MET A 401 -9.41 0.32 18.42
N ALA A 402 -10.39 -0.42 17.88
CA ALA A 402 -11.21 -1.35 18.67
C ALA A 402 -10.35 -2.47 19.26
N ILE A 403 -9.40 -3.03 18.53
CA ILE A 403 -8.42 -3.98 19.09
C ILE A 403 -7.61 -3.31 20.21
N ALA A 404 -7.21 -2.07 20.02
CA ALA A 404 -6.46 -1.32 21.03
C ALA A 404 -7.29 -1.03 22.31
N LEU A 405 -8.62 -1.06 22.24
CA LEU A 405 -9.50 -0.90 23.41
C LEU A 405 -9.59 -2.15 24.29
N VAL A 406 -9.14 -3.34 23.84
CA VAL A 406 -9.20 -4.59 24.64
C VAL A 406 -8.56 -4.37 26.02
N PRO A 407 -9.29 -4.61 27.13
CA PRO A 407 -8.80 -4.34 28.47
C PRO A 407 -7.60 -5.19 28.88
N ALA A 408 -6.82 -4.69 29.82
CA ALA A 408 -5.64 -5.37 30.36
C ALA A 408 -5.93 -6.69 31.09
N GLY A 409 -7.20 -7.00 31.37
CA GLY A 409 -7.60 -8.24 32.09
C GLY A 409 -7.03 -9.51 31.44
N LEU A 410 -6.98 -9.56 30.10
CA LEU A 410 -6.41 -10.72 29.38
C LEU A 410 -4.92 -10.94 29.66
N ALA A 411 -4.15 -9.90 29.95
CA ALA A 411 -2.74 -10.03 30.33
C ALA A 411 -2.56 -10.71 31.69
N ARG A 412 -3.62 -10.83 32.53
CA ARG A 412 -3.62 -11.49 33.80
C ARG A 412 -3.90 -13.00 33.70
N ALA A 413 -4.28 -13.49 32.52
CA ALA A 413 -4.51 -14.92 32.32
C ALA A 413 -3.23 -15.70 32.61
N CYS A 414 -3.38 -16.81 33.36
CA CYS A 414 -2.30 -17.72 33.75
C CYS A 414 -2.70 -19.17 33.49
N GLY A 415 -1.73 -20.08 33.52
CA GLY A 415 -1.98 -21.51 33.30
C GLY A 415 -2.68 -21.79 31.96
N VAL A 416 -3.68 -22.65 31.98
CA VAL A 416 -4.46 -23.09 30.83
C VAL A 416 -5.20 -21.92 30.16
N LEU A 417 -5.71 -20.95 30.94
CA LEU A 417 -6.39 -19.76 30.37
C LEU A 417 -5.49 -18.98 29.43
N ARG A 418 -4.18 -18.89 29.71
CA ARG A 418 -3.22 -18.22 28.82
C ARG A 418 -3.11 -18.89 27.44
N LEU A 419 -3.23 -20.23 27.41
CA LEU A 419 -3.18 -20.99 26.15
C LEU A 419 -4.49 -20.88 25.37
N LEU A 420 -5.62 -20.63 26.03
CA LEU A 420 -6.92 -20.45 25.37
C LEU A 420 -7.09 -19.04 24.77
N VAL A 421 -6.42 -18.02 25.33
CA VAL A 421 -6.55 -16.63 24.85
C VAL A 421 -6.25 -16.48 23.34
N PRO A 422 -5.22 -17.09 22.73
CA PRO A 422 -4.95 -16.93 21.31
C PRO A 422 -5.91 -17.68 20.38
N LEU A 423 -6.65 -18.68 20.89
CA LEU A 423 -7.42 -19.60 20.06
C LEU A 423 -8.45 -18.92 19.14
N PRO A 424 -9.31 -17.98 19.60
CA PRO A 424 -10.26 -17.30 18.71
C PRO A 424 -9.56 -16.53 17.58
N ALA A 425 -8.44 -15.86 17.89
CA ALA A 425 -7.67 -15.12 16.88
C ALA A 425 -7.00 -16.07 15.88
N LEU A 426 -6.41 -17.17 16.35
CA LEU A 426 -5.76 -18.17 15.49
C LEU A 426 -6.76 -18.82 14.54
N VAL A 427 -7.92 -19.25 15.02
CA VAL A 427 -8.96 -19.85 14.20
C VAL A 427 -9.43 -18.85 13.14
N MET A 428 -9.77 -17.62 13.55
CA MET A 428 -10.18 -16.57 12.64
C MET A 428 -9.13 -16.29 11.58
N CYS A 429 -7.88 -16.11 12.00
CA CYS A 429 -6.77 -15.81 11.08
C CYS A 429 -6.47 -17.00 10.15
N ALA A 430 -6.51 -18.24 10.65
CA ALA A 430 -6.25 -19.42 9.82
C ALA A 430 -7.33 -19.60 8.74
N LEU A 431 -8.60 -19.48 9.09
CA LEU A 431 -9.71 -19.62 8.16
C LEU A 431 -9.67 -18.53 7.07
N TYR A 432 -9.46 -17.28 7.46
CA TYR A 432 -9.41 -16.20 6.50
C TYR A 432 -8.13 -16.24 5.64
N GLY A 433 -6.97 -16.56 6.23
CA GLY A 433 -5.71 -16.73 5.49
C GLY A 433 -5.80 -17.82 4.42
N HIS A 434 -6.49 -18.94 4.71
CA HIS A 434 -6.79 -19.96 3.70
C HIS A 434 -7.65 -19.39 2.55
N GLN A 435 -8.71 -18.64 2.86
CA GLN A 435 -9.57 -18.01 1.86
C GLN A 435 -8.78 -17.02 0.97
N LEU A 436 -7.86 -16.25 1.54
CA LEU A 436 -6.98 -15.37 0.77
C LEU A 436 -6.18 -16.15 -0.28
N ILE A 437 -5.57 -17.28 0.09
CA ILE A 437 -4.80 -18.12 -0.86
C ILE A 437 -5.71 -18.63 -1.98
N VAL A 438 -6.91 -19.09 -1.66
CA VAL A 438 -7.87 -19.59 -2.66
C VAL A 438 -8.22 -18.49 -3.66
N HIS A 439 -8.60 -17.29 -3.18
CA HIS A 439 -9.02 -16.19 -4.06
C HIS A 439 -7.88 -15.62 -4.89
N TYR A 440 -6.66 -15.53 -4.33
CA TYR A 440 -5.50 -15.10 -5.11
C TYR A 440 -5.10 -16.12 -6.17
N ARG A 441 -5.29 -17.43 -5.93
CA ARG A 441 -5.13 -18.46 -6.97
C ARG A 441 -6.19 -18.35 -8.08
N LEU A 442 -7.44 -18.06 -7.70
CA LEU A 442 -8.50 -17.81 -8.68
C LEU A 442 -8.21 -16.57 -9.52
N TYR A 443 -7.75 -15.48 -8.88
CA TYR A 443 -7.32 -14.26 -9.58
C TYR A 443 -6.13 -14.52 -10.51
N ALA A 444 -5.16 -15.33 -10.09
CA ALA A 444 -4.04 -15.72 -10.95
C ALA A 444 -4.51 -16.45 -12.21
N LYS A 445 -5.51 -17.35 -12.09
CA LYS A 445 -6.13 -18.02 -13.24
C LYS A 445 -6.87 -17.03 -14.15
N GLU A 446 -7.62 -16.08 -13.56
CA GLU A 446 -8.38 -15.07 -14.30
C GLU A 446 -7.48 -14.10 -15.07
N THR A 447 -6.28 -13.82 -14.56
CA THR A 447 -5.32 -12.91 -15.19
C THR A 447 -4.28 -13.61 -16.06
N ALA A 448 -4.30 -14.96 -16.15
CA ALA A 448 -3.32 -15.73 -16.91
C ALA A 448 -3.25 -15.33 -18.39
N ASP A 449 -4.40 -15.06 -19.01
CA ASP A 449 -4.48 -14.60 -20.41
C ASP A 449 -3.79 -13.24 -20.60
N PHE A 450 -3.98 -12.31 -19.68
CA PHE A 450 -3.28 -11.02 -19.72
C PHE A 450 -1.77 -11.21 -19.57
N VAL A 451 -1.34 -12.01 -18.60
CA VAL A 451 0.08 -12.31 -18.37
C VAL A 451 0.72 -12.95 -19.61
N ALA A 452 0.00 -13.87 -20.27
CA ALA A 452 0.48 -14.51 -21.50
C ALA A 452 0.72 -13.50 -22.65
N VAL A 453 -0.19 -12.57 -22.88
CA VAL A 453 0.00 -11.55 -23.93
C VAL A 453 1.04 -10.50 -23.52
N LEU A 454 1.13 -10.18 -22.23
CA LEU A 454 2.12 -9.26 -21.68
C LEU A 454 3.55 -9.78 -21.94
N HIS A 455 3.81 -11.05 -21.66
CA HIS A 455 5.12 -11.68 -21.89
C HIS A 455 5.50 -11.81 -23.37
N LYS A 456 4.52 -11.91 -24.27
CA LYS A 456 4.75 -11.94 -25.73
C LYS A 456 4.99 -10.54 -26.32
N THR A 457 4.65 -9.47 -25.59
CA THR A 457 4.83 -8.10 -26.08
C THR A 457 6.30 -7.69 -25.93
N PRO A 458 7.00 -7.29 -27.01
CA PRO A 458 8.39 -6.86 -26.93
C PRO A 458 8.56 -5.62 -26.05
N PRO A 459 9.72 -5.45 -25.40
CA PRO A 459 10.03 -4.24 -24.65
C PRO A 459 10.31 -3.05 -25.57
N GLY A 460 10.30 -1.83 -25.03
CA GLY A 460 10.81 -0.63 -25.71
C GLY A 460 9.76 0.21 -26.44
N GLY A 461 8.52 -0.29 -26.59
CA GLY A 461 7.45 0.45 -27.26
C GLY A 461 6.53 1.21 -26.29
N LYS A 462 5.72 2.11 -26.85
CA LYS A 462 4.66 2.84 -26.15
C LYS A 462 3.38 2.04 -26.21
N ALA A 463 2.78 1.76 -25.06
CA ALA A 463 1.58 0.95 -24.98
C ALA A 463 0.38 1.74 -24.46
N VAL A 464 -0.81 1.39 -24.93
CA VAL A 464 -2.08 1.90 -24.42
C VAL A 464 -3.03 0.75 -24.11
N GLY A 465 -3.82 0.88 -23.03
CA GLY A 465 -4.85 -0.07 -22.66
C GLY A 465 -6.23 0.37 -23.13
N LEU A 466 -6.93 -0.50 -23.83
CA LEU A 466 -8.33 -0.34 -24.28
C LEU A 466 -9.18 -1.43 -23.61
N VAL A 467 -9.47 -1.22 -22.33
CA VAL A 467 -10.17 -2.21 -21.50
C VAL A 467 -11.65 -1.88 -21.49
N PHE A 468 -12.44 -2.58 -22.31
CA PHE A 468 -13.89 -2.39 -22.42
C PHE A 468 -14.64 -3.10 -21.30
N ASP A 469 -14.30 -4.36 -21.03
CA ASP A 469 -14.77 -5.06 -19.83
C ASP A 469 -13.70 -4.94 -18.71
N ARG A 470 -14.02 -4.17 -17.70
CA ARG A 470 -13.13 -3.85 -16.58
C ARG A 470 -13.34 -4.74 -15.36
N SER A 471 -14.39 -5.55 -15.38
CA SER A 471 -14.83 -6.35 -14.23
C SER A 471 -13.96 -7.58 -14.02
N SER A 472 -13.82 -8.01 -12.77
CA SER A 472 -13.28 -9.29 -12.36
C SER A 472 -14.41 -10.15 -11.76
N ARG A 473 -14.37 -11.45 -12.01
CA ARG A 473 -15.27 -12.42 -11.38
C ARG A 473 -14.84 -12.77 -9.97
N VAL A 474 -13.57 -12.55 -9.65
CA VAL A 474 -12.95 -12.87 -8.36
C VAL A 474 -12.86 -11.65 -7.46
N MET A 475 -12.42 -10.51 -8.01
CA MET A 475 -12.23 -9.29 -7.25
C MET A 475 -13.45 -8.37 -7.38
N ARG A 476 -13.93 -7.85 -6.25
CA ARG A 476 -15.03 -6.89 -6.18
C ARG A 476 -14.59 -5.44 -6.32
N VAL A 477 -13.31 -5.22 -6.57
CA VAL A 477 -12.79 -3.87 -6.83
C VAL A 477 -13.39 -3.37 -8.13
N GLU A 478 -13.98 -2.20 -8.07
CA GLU A 478 -14.52 -1.53 -9.25
C GLU A 478 -13.42 -1.36 -10.30
N SER A 479 -13.70 -1.83 -11.52
CA SER A 479 -12.75 -1.74 -12.63
C SER A 479 -11.39 -2.42 -12.39
N ALA A 480 -11.37 -3.60 -11.77
CA ALA A 480 -10.17 -4.35 -11.36
C ALA A 480 -9.12 -4.54 -12.49
N PHE A 481 -9.56 -4.59 -13.76
CA PHE A 481 -8.67 -4.81 -14.90
C PHE A 481 -8.24 -3.52 -15.61
N LEU A 482 -8.79 -2.36 -15.24
CA LEU A 482 -8.52 -1.08 -15.91
C LEU A 482 -7.03 -0.74 -15.95
N GLY A 483 -6.33 -0.97 -14.86
CA GLY A 483 -4.91 -0.64 -14.71
C GLY A 483 -3.94 -1.65 -15.31
N LEU A 484 -4.38 -2.88 -15.62
CA LEU A 484 -3.49 -3.99 -16.00
C LEU A 484 -2.49 -3.66 -17.11
N PRO A 485 -2.86 -2.95 -18.20
CA PRO A 485 -1.89 -2.62 -19.26
C PRO A 485 -0.64 -1.88 -18.78
N ASN A 486 -0.72 -1.15 -17.64
CA ASN A 486 0.43 -0.45 -17.08
C ASN A 486 1.50 -1.41 -16.49
N TYR A 487 1.16 -2.71 -16.25
CA TYR A 487 2.16 -3.72 -15.91
C TYR A 487 3.19 -3.91 -17.03
N TYR A 488 2.85 -3.55 -18.28
CA TYR A 488 3.81 -3.58 -19.39
C TYR A 488 5.08 -2.80 -19.04
N VAL A 489 4.95 -1.63 -18.44
CA VAL A 489 6.11 -0.82 -18.02
C VAL A 489 6.92 -1.54 -16.94
N ALA A 490 6.25 -2.07 -15.92
CA ALA A 490 6.91 -2.71 -14.77
C ALA A 490 7.57 -4.06 -15.11
N VAL A 491 6.95 -4.84 -16.02
CA VAL A 491 7.42 -6.18 -16.41
C VAL A 491 8.45 -6.11 -17.54
N ARG A 492 8.23 -5.20 -18.51
CA ARG A 492 9.07 -5.04 -19.69
C ARG A 492 10.03 -3.85 -19.58
N SER A 493 10.50 -3.58 -18.39
CA SER A 493 11.37 -2.47 -17.92
C SER A 493 12.53 -2.04 -18.86
N ALA A 494 12.39 -2.23 -20.17
CA ALA A 494 13.38 -1.81 -21.16
C ALA A 494 13.25 -0.30 -21.44
N PRO A 495 14.34 0.37 -21.82
CA PRO A 495 14.30 1.74 -22.29
C PRO A 495 13.24 1.88 -23.40
N GLY A 496 12.34 2.83 -23.27
CA GLY A 496 11.26 3.07 -24.24
C GLY A 496 9.90 2.45 -23.91
N SER A 497 9.82 1.49 -22.99
CA SER A 497 8.53 0.98 -22.52
C SER A 497 7.79 2.07 -21.77
N MET A 498 6.60 2.45 -22.27
CA MET A 498 5.80 3.53 -21.70
C MET A 498 4.32 3.17 -21.81
N ALA A 499 3.58 3.43 -20.74
CA ALA A 499 2.13 3.46 -20.75
C ALA A 499 1.66 4.85 -20.29
N PRO A 500 0.42 5.27 -20.60
CA PRO A 500 -0.11 6.54 -20.14
C PRO A 500 -0.12 6.58 -18.62
N LEU A 501 0.56 7.56 -18.03
CA LEU A 501 0.66 7.75 -16.59
C LEU A 501 -0.41 8.74 -16.14
N LEU A 502 -1.62 8.26 -15.86
CA LEU A 502 -2.74 9.10 -15.37
C LEU A 502 -2.47 9.75 -14.01
N TYR A 503 -1.68 9.10 -13.18
CA TYR A 503 -1.42 9.55 -11.81
C TYR A 503 -0.27 10.55 -11.68
N CYS A 504 0.35 10.92 -12.81
CA CYS A 504 1.29 12.04 -12.83
C CYS A 504 0.59 13.32 -12.36
N GLY A 505 0.98 13.81 -11.20
CA GLY A 505 0.40 15.02 -10.59
C GLY A 505 -0.70 14.78 -9.55
N MET A 506 -1.36 13.61 -9.49
CA MET A 506 -2.38 13.34 -8.45
C MET A 506 -1.79 13.18 -7.05
N HIS A 507 -0.51 12.83 -6.93
CA HIS A 507 0.14 12.53 -5.65
C HIS A 507 1.27 13.49 -5.31
N ASP A 508 1.20 14.75 -5.79
CA ASP A 508 2.28 15.72 -5.54
C ASP A 508 3.68 15.24 -6.01
N ILE A 509 3.75 14.15 -6.76
CA ILE A 509 4.95 13.75 -7.47
C ILE A 509 4.89 14.52 -8.77
N PRO A 510 5.73 15.55 -8.96
CA PRO A 510 5.69 16.36 -10.17
C PRO A 510 6.06 15.47 -11.34
N CYS A 511 5.07 15.07 -12.08
CA CYS A 511 5.17 14.30 -13.29
C CYS A 511 4.18 14.95 -14.25
N THR A 512 4.69 15.80 -15.13
CA THR A 512 3.88 16.49 -16.14
C THR A 512 4.18 15.94 -17.53
N PRO A 513 3.16 15.66 -18.35
CA PRO A 513 3.37 15.29 -19.74
C PRO A 513 4.10 16.41 -20.50
N LYS A 514 4.99 16.03 -21.42
CA LYS A 514 5.60 16.90 -22.41
C LYS A 514 5.25 16.39 -23.82
N PRO A 515 5.05 17.25 -24.81
CA PRO A 515 4.89 18.71 -24.73
C PRO A 515 3.60 19.11 -24.01
N ALA A 516 3.55 20.37 -23.55
CA ALA A 516 2.34 20.92 -22.96
C ALA A 516 1.17 20.76 -23.95
N GLY A 517 0.04 20.19 -23.49
CA GLY A 517 -1.11 19.89 -24.34
C GLY A 517 -1.13 18.48 -24.96
N ALA A 518 -0.15 17.59 -24.66
CA ALA A 518 -0.25 16.19 -25.07
C ALA A 518 -1.52 15.56 -24.47
N VAL A 519 -2.45 15.17 -25.35
CA VAL A 519 -3.68 14.46 -24.95
C VAL A 519 -3.30 13.01 -24.70
N LEU A 520 -3.30 12.61 -23.43
CA LEU A 520 -3.19 11.20 -23.05
C LEU A 520 -4.58 10.54 -23.15
N PRO A 521 -4.68 9.30 -23.64
CA PRO A 521 -5.95 8.59 -23.68
C PRO A 521 -6.47 8.39 -22.25
N ASN A 522 -7.75 8.67 -22.09
CA ASN A 522 -8.43 8.38 -20.84
C ASN A 522 -8.74 6.88 -20.76
N PRO A 523 -8.18 6.11 -19.82
CA PRO A 523 -8.45 4.68 -19.71
C PRO A 523 -9.92 4.38 -19.36
N TRP A 524 -10.63 5.35 -18.78
CA TRP A 524 -12.07 5.28 -18.55
C TRP A 524 -12.91 5.44 -19.84
N SER A 525 -12.30 5.91 -20.93
CA SER A 525 -12.95 6.16 -22.20
C SER A 525 -12.18 5.48 -23.35
N PRO A 526 -12.11 4.12 -23.40
CA PRO A 526 -11.35 3.42 -24.43
C PRO A 526 -11.82 3.74 -25.85
N MET A 527 -13.06 4.18 -26.03
CA MET A 527 -13.62 4.62 -27.31
C MET A 527 -12.97 5.90 -27.85
N ASP A 528 -12.31 6.71 -27.04
CA ASP A 528 -11.64 7.93 -27.52
C ASP A 528 -10.51 7.60 -28.52
N VAL A 529 -9.88 6.43 -28.39
CA VAL A 529 -8.91 5.92 -29.36
C VAL A 529 -9.64 5.51 -30.65
N ALA A 530 -10.75 4.78 -30.53
CA ALA A 530 -11.53 4.32 -31.68
C ALA A 530 -12.13 5.48 -32.50
N THR A 531 -12.42 6.61 -31.88
CA THR A 531 -12.96 7.81 -32.54
C THR A 531 -11.87 8.74 -33.09
N GLY A 532 -10.59 8.40 -32.95
CA GLY A 532 -9.49 9.20 -33.45
C GLY A 532 -9.16 10.46 -32.63
N LYS A 533 -9.78 10.63 -31.45
CA LYS A 533 -9.47 11.76 -30.55
C LYS A 533 -8.07 11.72 -29.96
N THR A 534 -7.45 10.54 -30.00
CA THR A 534 -6.11 10.30 -29.46
C THR A 534 -5.11 10.18 -30.60
N PRO A 535 -3.95 10.87 -30.56
CA PRO A 535 -2.95 10.79 -31.60
C PRO A 535 -2.31 9.39 -31.70
N PRO A 536 -1.86 8.95 -32.90
CA PRO A 536 -1.32 7.61 -33.16
C PRO A 536 0.13 7.46 -32.68
N VAL A 537 0.37 7.74 -31.41
CA VAL A 537 1.74 7.72 -30.83
C VAL A 537 2.11 6.36 -30.22
N PHE A 538 1.20 5.39 -30.22
CA PHE A 538 1.39 4.10 -29.56
C PHE A 538 1.88 3.03 -30.54
N ASP A 539 2.75 2.17 -30.04
CA ASP A 539 3.31 1.02 -30.75
C ASP A 539 2.51 -0.25 -30.48
N TYR A 540 1.93 -0.35 -29.26
CA TYR A 540 1.13 -1.51 -28.80
C TYR A 540 -0.21 -1.06 -28.21
N PHE A 541 -1.27 -1.84 -28.55
CA PHE A 541 -2.63 -1.65 -28.05
C PHE A 541 -3.07 -2.92 -27.34
N PHE A 542 -3.21 -2.87 -26.02
CA PHE A 542 -3.77 -3.94 -25.21
C PHE A 542 -5.29 -3.81 -25.18
N VAL A 543 -5.99 -4.67 -25.91
CA VAL A 543 -7.46 -4.62 -26.05
C VAL A 543 -8.08 -5.77 -25.28
N ARG A 544 -9.09 -5.49 -24.44
CA ARG A 544 -9.86 -6.50 -23.74
C ARG A 544 -11.35 -6.36 -24.06
N SER A 545 -11.95 -7.46 -24.54
CA SER A 545 -13.41 -7.62 -24.73
C SER A 545 -14.08 -6.41 -25.41
N PRO A 546 -13.69 -6.04 -26.64
CA PRO A 546 -14.36 -4.94 -27.34
C PRO A 546 -15.83 -5.31 -27.58
N PRO A 547 -16.76 -4.34 -27.58
CA PRO A 547 -18.16 -4.59 -27.90
C PRO A 547 -18.30 -5.22 -29.28
N ARG A 548 -19.25 -6.15 -29.44
CA ARG A 548 -19.49 -6.81 -30.74
C ARG A 548 -19.82 -5.78 -31.83
N GLY A 549 -19.21 -5.95 -33.01
CA GLY A 549 -19.43 -5.07 -34.15
C GLY A 549 -18.72 -3.71 -34.06
N THR A 550 -17.98 -3.42 -32.98
CA THR A 550 -17.17 -2.21 -32.88
C THR A 550 -15.74 -2.47 -33.30
N ASN A 551 -15.16 -1.52 -34.03
CA ASN A 551 -13.72 -1.49 -34.28
C ASN A 551 -13.04 -0.72 -33.13
N PRO A 552 -12.36 -1.41 -32.19
CA PRO A 552 -11.76 -0.75 -31.02
C PRO A 552 -10.59 0.16 -31.36
N LEU A 553 -10.03 0.03 -32.57
CA LEU A 553 -8.88 0.81 -33.04
C LEU A 553 -9.27 1.91 -34.03
N GLY A 554 -10.54 1.93 -34.49
CA GLY A 554 -11.03 2.97 -35.39
C GLY A 554 -10.15 3.16 -36.62
N PRO A 555 -9.62 4.39 -36.84
CA PRO A 555 -8.81 4.72 -38.00
C PRO A 555 -7.43 4.03 -38.02
N TYR A 556 -7.00 3.42 -36.90
CA TYR A 556 -5.68 2.76 -36.83
C TYR A 556 -5.69 1.31 -37.32
N LEU A 557 -6.87 0.70 -37.54
CA LEU A 557 -6.99 -0.74 -37.87
C LEU A 557 -6.16 -1.15 -39.08
N GLY A 558 -6.12 -0.34 -40.13
CA GLY A 558 -5.33 -0.60 -41.34
C GLY A 558 -3.81 -0.63 -41.10
N ASN A 559 -3.35 0.05 -40.05
CA ASN A 559 -1.94 0.27 -39.74
C ASN A 559 -1.43 -0.60 -38.57
N VAL A 560 -2.21 -1.61 -38.14
CA VAL A 560 -1.81 -2.51 -37.07
C VAL A 560 -1.93 -3.97 -37.50
N GLU A 561 -1.26 -4.84 -36.77
CA GLU A 561 -1.36 -6.29 -36.89
C GLU A 561 -1.54 -6.92 -35.51
N VAL A 562 -2.15 -8.11 -35.44
CA VAL A 562 -2.27 -8.87 -34.19
C VAL A 562 -0.89 -9.42 -33.85
N LEU A 563 -0.35 -9.00 -32.71
CA LEU A 563 0.91 -9.49 -32.17
C LEU A 563 0.71 -10.73 -31.30
N ALA A 564 -0.29 -10.71 -30.44
CA ALA A 564 -0.59 -11.79 -29.51
C ALA A 564 -2.07 -11.78 -29.13
N GLN A 565 -2.62 -12.98 -28.89
CA GLN A 565 -3.98 -13.15 -28.39
C GLN A 565 -3.98 -14.29 -27.36
N SER A 566 -4.75 -14.11 -26.28
CA SER A 566 -5.08 -15.13 -25.30
C SER A 566 -6.40 -14.77 -24.64
N GLY A 567 -7.37 -15.70 -24.67
CA GLY A 567 -8.70 -15.51 -24.14
C GLY A 567 -9.35 -14.22 -24.63
N THR A 568 -9.68 -13.33 -23.69
CA THR A 568 -10.33 -12.04 -23.98
C THR A 568 -9.33 -10.91 -24.29
N TRP A 569 -8.04 -11.17 -24.23
CA TRP A 569 -6.99 -10.18 -24.46
C TRP A 569 -6.36 -10.32 -25.86
N ILE A 570 -6.26 -9.20 -26.56
CA ILE A 570 -5.58 -9.09 -27.84
C ILE A 570 -4.57 -7.93 -27.74
N VAL A 571 -3.35 -8.17 -28.20
CA VAL A 571 -2.35 -7.10 -28.36
C VAL A 571 -2.14 -6.88 -29.84
N TYR A 572 -2.37 -5.66 -30.27
CA TYR A 572 -2.03 -5.21 -31.61
C TYR A 572 -0.72 -4.46 -31.58
N ARG A 573 0.08 -4.64 -32.63
CA ARG A 573 1.32 -3.91 -32.89
C ARG A 573 1.11 -3.00 -34.09
N LYS A 574 1.60 -1.76 -34.01
CA LYS A 574 1.67 -0.85 -35.15
C LYS A 574 2.58 -1.44 -36.23
N LYS A 575 2.11 -1.53 -37.47
CA LYS A 575 2.95 -1.95 -38.60
C LYS A 575 4.09 -0.96 -38.81
N PRO A 576 5.29 -1.41 -39.22
CA PRO A 576 6.34 -0.52 -39.70
C PRO A 576 5.78 0.30 -40.84
N GLY A 577 5.53 1.58 -40.63
CA GLY A 577 5.19 2.48 -41.70
C GLY A 577 6.43 2.81 -42.55
N PRO A 578 6.29 3.32 -43.78
CA PRO A 578 7.40 3.94 -44.44
C PRO A 578 8.03 4.96 -43.50
N ALA A 579 9.35 4.95 -43.38
CA ALA A 579 10.07 5.88 -42.52
C ALA A 579 9.53 7.30 -42.78
N LEU A 580 8.93 7.91 -41.76
CA LEU A 580 8.52 9.32 -41.88
C LEU A 580 9.78 10.10 -42.24
N PRO A 581 9.73 10.98 -43.26
CA PRO A 581 10.84 11.86 -43.55
C PRO A 581 11.27 12.56 -42.26
N ALA A 582 12.57 12.63 -42.02
CA ALA A 582 13.11 13.27 -40.81
C ALA A 582 12.43 14.63 -40.64
N PRO A 583 11.99 14.99 -39.43
CA PRO A 583 11.39 16.30 -39.20
C PRO A 583 12.34 17.36 -39.72
N ALA A 584 11.80 18.27 -40.52
CA ALA A 584 12.58 19.41 -41.05
C ALA A 584 13.34 20.07 -39.86
N PRO A 585 14.60 20.44 -40.05
CA PRO A 585 15.36 21.11 -39.02
C PRO A 585 14.58 22.33 -38.53
N PRO A 586 14.55 22.63 -37.24
CA PRO A 586 13.84 23.77 -36.72
C PRO A 586 14.37 25.05 -37.45
N PRO A 587 13.49 25.98 -37.81
CA PRO A 587 13.91 27.22 -38.44
C PRO A 587 14.97 27.91 -37.55
N PRO A 588 15.98 28.55 -38.15
CA PRO A 588 17.02 29.23 -37.39
C PRO A 588 16.39 30.21 -36.41
N ALA A 589 16.85 30.16 -35.14
CA ALA A 589 16.37 31.06 -34.11
C ALA A 589 16.49 32.51 -34.58
N LYS A 590 15.39 33.28 -34.54
CA LYS A 590 15.44 34.72 -34.84
C LYS A 590 16.48 35.36 -33.90
N PRO A 591 17.37 36.21 -34.45
CA PRO A 591 18.32 36.93 -33.61
C PRO A 591 17.56 37.75 -32.55
N ALA A 592 18.06 37.71 -31.33
CA ALA A 592 17.49 38.48 -30.22
C ALA A 592 17.51 39.99 -30.64
N PRO A 593 16.46 40.74 -30.36
CA PRO A 593 16.51 42.18 -30.54
C PRO A 593 17.56 42.77 -29.61
N HIS A 594 18.43 43.61 -30.17
CA HIS A 594 19.46 44.37 -29.47
C HIS A 594 18.85 45.41 -28.53
#